data_77ee5c185d63281caba2c7d0a79add4b
#
_entry.id   77ee5c185d63281caba2c7d0a79add4b
#
_cell.length_a   1.000
_cell.length_b   1.000
_cell.length_c   1.000
_cell.angle_alpha   90.00
_cell.angle_beta   90.00
_cell.angle_gamma   90.00
#
_symmetry.space_group_name_H-M   'P 1'
#
loop_
_entity.id
_entity.type
_entity.pdbx_description
1 polymer ?
#
loop_
_entity_poly.entity_id
_entity_poly.type
_entity_poly.pdbx_seq_one_letter_code
_entity_poly.pdbx_strand_id
1 'polypeptide(L)'
;MDLVNRAAQELLTVKNVSIPIVSGAVSATRSGSNDAVEFMAEQLGRQRLHIAAIGPLTNVGLLVKRYPERIANIESVVIVAGRSQGQSFFIGNQGPVNDFNFENDAMAASVLLESGVRAVLAGFELTSQVTVTARDLYPLTQQGGVGLHCYQRCQDWINFWLERFPEDNGIHPWDSAAIAWLSHPEWFIAEQRGWRLRQEGEVPQLETDSHFDGKQVTFLTGFAGSGATDFVQNIVSNIR
;
A
#
# COMPACT_ATOMS: atom_id res chain seq x y z
N MET A 1 -0.23 14.22 10.75
CA MET A 1 -1.52 13.54 10.96
C MET A 1 -2.69 14.30 10.33
N ASP A 2 -2.75 15.61 10.47
CA ASP A 2 -3.93 16.37 10.07
C ASP A 2 -4.23 16.37 8.57
N LEU A 3 -3.23 16.36 7.68
CA LEU A 3 -3.48 16.44 6.23
C LEU A 3 -4.12 15.16 5.69
N VAL A 4 -3.63 13.98 6.08
CA VAL A 4 -4.19 12.70 5.63
C VAL A 4 -5.61 12.50 6.16
N ASN A 5 -5.84 12.78 7.45
CA ASN A 5 -7.16 12.69 8.05
C ASN A 5 -8.14 13.68 7.42
N ARG A 6 -7.70 14.90 7.09
CA ARG A 6 -8.54 15.89 6.38
C ARG A 6 -8.91 15.42 4.99
N ALA A 7 -7.95 14.92 4.21
CA ALA A 7 -8.21 14.41 2.87
C ALA A 7 -9.21 13.25 2.90
N ALA A 8 -9.05 12.32 3.85
CA ALA A 8 -9.99 11.23 4.04
C ALA A 8 -11.38 11.75 4.44
N GLN A 9 -11.47 12.70 5.38
CA GLN A 9 -12.74 13.29 5.82
C GLN A 9 -13.43 14.06 4.68
N GLU A 10 -12.67 14.81 3.86
CA GLU A 10 -13.20 15.50 2.69
C GLU A 10 -13.83 14.49 1.71
N LEU A 11 -13.13 13.41 1.39
CA LEU A 11 -13.64 12.36 0.50
C LEU A 11 -14.90 11.71 1.05
N LEU A 12 -14.94 11.35 2.33
CA LEU A 12 -16.12 10.77 2.99
C LEU A 12 -17.32 11.73 2.95
N THR A 13 -17.04 13.01 3.16
CA THR A 13 -18.08 14.08 3.07
C THR A 13 -18.64 14.18 1.66
N VAL A 14 -17.79 14.25 0.64
CA VAL A 14 -18.23 14.34 -0.76
C VAL A 14 -18.98 13.08 -1.17
N LYS A 15 -18.56 11.91 -0.69
CA LYS A 15 -19.22 10.62 -0.95
C LYS A 15 -20.49 10.42 -0.11
N ASN A 16 -20.73 11.26 0.88
CA ASN A 16 -21.83 11.16 1.83
C ASN A 16 -21.89 9.80 2.54
N VAL A 17 -20.74 9.33 2.99
CA VAL A 17 -20.61 8.08 3.76
C VAL A 17 -19.91 8.34 5.09
N SER A 18 -20.21 7.52 6.09
CA SER A 18 -19.59 7.58 7.41
C SER A 18 -18.77 6.31 7.64
N ILE A 19 -17.44 6.46 7.62
CA ILE A 19 -16.48 5.40 7.96
C ILE A 19 -15.59 5.95 9.07
N PRO A 20 -15.28 5.17 10.13
CA PRO A 20 -14.40 5.61 11.19
C PRO A 20 -13.00 5.97 10.65
N ILE A 21 -12.53 7.16 10.99
CA ILE A 21 -11.14 7.59 10.81
C ILE A 21 -10.52 7.66 12.20
N VAL A 22 -9.47 6.87 12.43
CA VAL A 22 -8.84 6.72 13.72
C VAL A 22 -7.37 7.09 13.66
N SER A 23 -6.90 7.85 14.62
CA SER A 23 -5.52 8.34 14.65
C SER A 23 -4.53 7.23 14.98
N GLY A 24 -3.52 7.08 14.14
CA GLY A 24 -2.42 6.12 14.31
C GLY A 24 -1.18 6.73 14.96
N ALA A 25 -0.08 5.98 14.93
CA ALA A 25 1.23 6.41 15.42
C ALA A 25 1.71 7.66 14.67
N VAL A 26 2.28 8.58 15.43
CA VAL A 26 2.84 9.83 14.86
C VAL A 26 4.20 9.59 14.20
N SER A 27 4.93 8.59 14.67
CA SER A 27 6.23 8.16 14.13
C SER A 27 6.60 6.77 14.65
N ALA A 28 7.55 6.11 14.00
CA ALA A 28 8.12 4.83 14.43
C ALA A 28 8.72 4.88 15.85
N THR A 29 9.27 6.01 16.25
CA THR A 29 9.92 6.20 17.57
C THR A 29 8.92 6.43 18.70
N ARG A 30 7.67 6.80 18.39
CA ARG A 30 6.58 6.97 19.36
C ARG A 30 5.64 5.77 19.30
N SER A 31 6.16 4.61 19.64
CA SER A 31 5.52 3.30 19.51
C SER A 31 4.64 2.89 20.72
N GLY A 32 4.07 3.84 21.42
CA GLY A 32 3.03 3.57 22.42
C GLY A 32 1.74 3.07 21.78
N SER A 33 0.80 2.58 22.61
CA SER A 33 -0.56 2.32 22.13
C SER A 33 -1.16 3.59 21.55
N ASN A 34 -1.94 3.44 20.50
CA ASN A 34 -2.67 4.52 19.86
C ASN A 34 -4.05 4.02 19.44
N ASP A 35 -4.95 4.98 19.16
CA ASP A 35 -6.36 4.66 18.90
C ASP A 35 -6.55 3.73 17.71
N ALA A 36 -5.70 3.80 16.67
CA ALA A 36 -5.80 2.92 15.52
C ALA A 36 -5.47 1.46 15.87
N VAL A 37 -4.46 1.22 16.72
CA VAL A 37 -4.09 -0.12 17.19
C VAL A 37 -5.22 -0.73 18.02
N GLU A 38 -5.78 0.05 18.95
CA GLU A 38 -6.90 -0.39 19.79
C GLU A 38 -8.14 -0.67 18.93
N PHE A 39 -8.45 0.20 17.99
CA PHE A 39 -9.57 0.03 17.06
C PHE A 39 -9.41 -1.25 16.21
N MET A 40 -8.23 -1.48 15.61
CA MET A 40 -7.97 -2.70 14.85
C MET A 40 -8.11 -3.96 15.72
N ALA A 41 -7.56 -3.95 16.94
CA ALA A 41 -7.67 -5.07 17.86
C ALA A 41 -9.12 -5.36 18.26
N GLU A 42 -9.92 -4.32 18.48
CA GLU A 42 -11.35 -4.45 18.76
C GLU A 42 -12.11 -5.05 17.58
N GLN A 43 -11.90 -4.53 16.35
CA GLN A 43 -12.57 -5.04 15.15
C GLN A 43 -12.20 -6.51 14.88
N LEU A 44 -10.92 -6.87 15.01
CA LEU A 44 -10.44 -8.26 14.89
C LEU A 44 -10.98 -9.16 16.02
N GLY A 45 -11.35 -8.58 17.16
CA GLY A 45 -12.05 -9.33 18.21
C GLY A 45 -13.48 -9.74 17.84
N ARG A 46 -14.07 -9.09 16.85
CA ARG A 46 -15.47 -9.29 16.42
C ARG A 46 -15.58 -10.15 15.15
N GLN A 47 -14.61 -10.04 14.25
CA GLN A 47 -14.65 -10.68 12.94
C GLN A 47 -13.24 -10.86 12.34
N ARG A 48 -13.14 -11.72 11.33
CA ARG A 48 -11.93 -11.85 10.52
C ARG A 48 -11.88 -10.73 9.48
N LEU A 49 -10.70 -10.14 9.26
CA LEU A 49 -10.51 -8.98 8.37
C LEU A 49 -9.23 -9.11 7.56
N HIS A 50 -9.24 -8.51 6.38
CA HIS A 50 -8.04 -8.14 5.65
C HIS A 50 -7.56 -6.75 6.10
N ILE A 51 -6.25 -6.53 6.07
CA ILE A 51 -5.64 -5.23 6.34
C ILE A 51 -4.89 -4.79 5.08
N ALA A 52 -5.23 -3.63 4.53
CA ALA A 52 -4.44 -2.98 3.49
C ALA A 52 -3.50 -1.96 4.16
N ALA A 53 -2.20 -2.30 4.20
CA ALA A 53 -1.15 -1.47 4.78
C ALA A 53 -0.47 -0.65 3.68
N ILE A 54 -0.98 0.57 3.46
CA ILE A 54 -0.56 1.49 2.39
C ILE A 54 0.32 2.64 2.89
N GLY A 55 0.85 2.52 4.08
CA GLY A 55 1.79 3.45 4.70
C GLY A 55 2.79 2.70 5.57
N PRO A 56 3.64 3.41 6.35
CA PRO A 56 4.58 2.76 7.28
C PRO A 56 3.90 1.78 8.22
N LEU A 57 4.53 0.63 8.44
CA LEU A 57 3.92 -0.54 9.09
C LEU A 57 3.81 -0.42 10.62
N THR A 58 4.10 0.73 11.20
CA THR A 58 4.12 0.97 12.64
C THR A 58 2.85 0.48 13.36
N ASN A 59 1.68 0.87 12.87
CA ASN A 59 0.42 0.48 13.52
C ASN A 59 0.15 -1.02 13.44
N VAL A 60 0.41 -1.65 12.28
CA VAL A 60 0.17 -3.07 12.09
C VAL A 60 1.19 -3.92 12.86
N GLY A 61 2.46 -3.49 12.88
CA GLY A 61 3.49 -4.12 13.71
C GLY A 61 3.17 -4.04 15.21
N LEU A 62 2.70 -2.87 15.68
CA LEU A 62 2.23 -2.71 17.06
C LEU A 62 1.02 -3.60 17.37
N LEU A 63 0.07 -3.71 16.44
CA LEU A 63 -1.10 -4.57 16.58
C LEU A 63 -0.69 -6.02 16.85
N VAL A 64 0.14 -6.62 15.99
CA VAL A 64 0.54 -8.02 16.13
C VAL A 64 1.44 -8.26 17.36
N LYS A 65 2.22 -7.26 17.75
CA LYS A 65 3.06 -7.32 18.95
C LYS A 65 2.25 -7.28 20.24
N ARG A 66 1.21 -6.43 20.30
CA ARG A 66 0.41 -6.20 21.51
C ARG A 66 -0.74 -7.18 21.66
N TYR A 67 -1.30 -7.62 20.54
CA TYR A 67 -2.48 -8.47 20.47
C TYR A 67 -2.20 -9.73 19.62
N PRO A 68 -1.20 -10.55 20.00
CA PRO A 68 -0.83 -11.74 19.22
C PRO A 68 -1.98 -12.72 19.05
N GLU A 69 -2.95 -12.74 19.98
CA GLU A 69 -4.16 -13.54 19.89
C GLU A 69 -5.10 -13.10 18.77
N ARG A 70 -4.95 -11.88 18.25
CA ARG A 70 -5.75 -11.35 17.13
C ARG A 70 -5.23 -11.78 15.76
N ILE A 71 -3.99 -12.28 15.69
CA ILE A 71 -3.36 -12.73 14.42
C ILE A 71 -4.22 -13.77 13.71
N ALA A 72 -4.84 -14.70 14.46
CA ALA A 72 -5.73 -15.72 13.90
C ALA A 72 -6.96 -15.15 13.18
N ASN A 73 -7.34 -13.91 13.48
CA ASN A 73 -8.45 -13.21 12.85
C ASN A 73 -8.02 -12.26 11.73
N ILE A 74 -6.73 -12.18 11.41
CA ILE A 74 -6.23 -11.48 10.24
C ILE A 74 -6.23 -12.46 9.05
N GLU A 75 -7.10 -12.24 8.07
CA GLU A 75 -7.16 -13.06 6.85
C GLU A 75 -5.89 -12.89 5.99
N SER A 76 -5.46 -11.66 5.82
CA SER A 76 -4.18 -11.28 5.22
C SER A 76 -3.84 -9.83 5.52
N VAL A 77 -2.55 -9.49 5.44
CA VAL A 77 -2.09 -8.10 5.36
C VAL A 77 -1.50 -7.89 3.97
N VAL A 78 -2.11 -7.00 3.19
CA VAL A 78 -1.54 -6.59 1.89
C VAL A 78 -0.72 -5.33 2.12
N ILE A 79 0.55 -5.40 1.78
CA ILE A 79 1.56 -4.39 2.12
C ILE A 79 2.12 -3.79 0.83
N VAL A 80 2.09 -2.48 0.71
CA VAL A 80 2.76 -1.77 -0.38
C VAL A 80 4.22 -1.57 0.01
N ALA A 81 5.03 -2.60 -0.18
CA ALA A 81 6.46 -2.63 0.14
C ALA A 81 7.14 -3.87 -0.44
N GLY A 82 8.47 -3.91 -0.34
CA GLY A 82 9.30 -5.05 -0.71
C GLY A 82 9.80 -5.01 -2.15
N ARG A 83 10.89 -5.71 -2.38
CA ARG A 83 11.57 -5.80 -3.68
C ARG A 83 12.09 -7.21 -3.95
N SER A 84 12.34 -7.54 -5.21
CA SER A 84 13.10 -8.72 -5.59
C SER A 84 14.56 -8.57 -5.17
N GLN A 85 15.24 -9.68 -4.92
CA GLN A 85 16.65 -9.68 -4.55
C GLN A 85 17.49 -8.87 -5.55
N GLY A 86 18.29 -7.94 -5.01
CA GLY A 86 19.24 -7.12 -5.78
C GLY A 86 18.59 -6.01 -6.59
N GLN A 87 17.28 -5.83 -6.52
CA GLN A 87 16.60 -4.72 -7.21
C GLN A 87 16.81 -3.40 -6.48
N SER A 88 17.04 -2.35 -7.25
CA SER A 88 17.03 -0.97 -6.79
C SER A 88 15.89 -0.21 -7.46
N PHE A 89 15.25 0.67 -6.71
CA PHE A 89 14.12 1.44 -7.24
C PHE A 89 14.61 2.73 -7.87
N PHE A 90 14.12 3.00 -9.07
CA PHE A 90 14.36 4.24 -9.80
C PHE A 90 13.04 4.83 -10.26
N ILE A 91 12.95 6.16 -10.23
CA ILE A 91 11.82 6.91 -10.78
C ILE A 91 12.40 7.77 -11.90
N GLY A 92 12.11 7.41 -13.15
CA GLY A 92 12.80 7.97 -14.30
C GLY A 92 14.32 7.79 -14.15
N ASN A 93 15.07 8.87 -14.26
CA ASN A 93 16.54 8.89 -14.07
C ASN A 93 16.99 9.13 -12.62
N GLN A 94 16.06 9.20 -11.68
CA GLN A 94 16.36 9.49 -10.27
C GLN A 94 16.31 8.21 -9.43
N GLY A 95 17.36 8.00 -8.67
CA GLY A 95 17.45 6.86 -7.76
C GLY A 95 18.91 6.56 -7.37
N PRO A 96 19.09 5.48 -6.59
CA PRO A 96 18.03 4.65 -6.05
C PRO A 96 17.15 5.38 -5.05
N VAL A 97 15.83 5.14 -5.09
CA VAL A 97 14.87 5.66 -4.12
C VAL A 97 14.54 4.62 -3.06
N ASN A 98 14.16 5.08 -1.89
CA ASN A 98 13.82 4.23 -0.76
C ASN A 98 12.46 3.55 -0.94
N ASP A 99 12.31 2.37 -0.35
CA ASP A 99 10.99 1.78 -0.07
C ASP A 99 10.35 2.50 1.13
N PHE A 100 9.61 3.56 0.82
CA PHE A 100 9.11 4.50 1.83
C PHE A 100 8.38 3.80 2.98
N ASN A 101 7.46 2.89 2.69
CA ASN A 101 6.62 2.27 3.71
C ASN A 101 7.44 1.33 4.61
N PHE A 102 8.33 0.54 4.02
CA PHE A 102 9.19 -0.38 4.76
C PHE A 102 10.28 0.39 5.54
N GLU A 103 11.02 1.25 4.87
CA GLU A 103 12.22 1.87 5.43
C GLU A 103 11.90 2.92 6.52
N ASN A 104 10.68 3.47 6.54
CA ASN A 104 10.25 4.34 7.65
C ASN A 104 9.99 3.60 8.96
N ASP A 105 9.72 2.29 8.94
CA ASP A 105 9.65 1.47 10.15
C ASP A 105 9.96 0.00 9.84
N ALA A 106 11.20 -0.28 9.51
CA ALA A 106 11.68 -1.63 9.20
C ALA A 106 11.52 -2.59 10.39
N MET A 107 11.57 -2.08 11.62
CA MET A 107 11.37 -2.89 12.82
C MET A 107 9.91 -3.39 12.92
N ALA A 108 8.94 -2.51 12.72
CA ALA A 108 7.52 -2.90 12.71
C ALA A 108 7.21 -3.88 11.58
N ALA A 109 7.82 -3.67 10.41
CA ALA A 109 7.71 -4.59 9.27
C ALA A 109 8.26 -5.98 9.60
N SER A 110 9.44 -6.05 10.23
CA SER A 110 10.05 -7.30 10.68
C SER A 110 9.16 -8.03 11.69
N VAL A 111 8.66 -7.32 12.70
CA VAL A 111 7.73 -7.89 13.69
C VAL A 111 6.48 -8.47 13.03
N LEU A 112 5.91 -7.75 12.05
CA LEU A 112 4.74 -8.20 11.31
C LEU A 112 5.04 -9.48 10.51
N LEU A 113 6.10 -9.48 9.70
CA LEU A 113 6.45 -10.62 8.86
C LEU A 113 6.86 -11.84 9.67
N GLU A 114 7.53 -11.64 10.83
CA GLU A 114 7.87 -12.71 11.77
C GLU A 114 6.66 -13.27 12.55
N SER A 115 5.55 -12.54 12.62
CA SER A 115 4.38 -12.98 13.38
C SER A 115 3.66 -14.19 12.79
N GLY A 116 3.95 -14.56 11.54
CA GLY A 116 3.29 -15.64 10.82
C GLY A 116 1.95 -15.27 10.20
N VAL A 117 1.61 -13.97 10.17
CA VAL A 117 0.44 -13.48 9.44
C VAL A 117 0.62 -13.75 7.94
N ARG A 118 -0.47 -14.02 7.23
CA ARG A 118 -0.45 -14.13 5.77
C ARG A 118 -0.18 -12.76 5.16
N ALA A 119 1.08 -12.53 4.74
CA ALA A 119 1.50 -11.28 4.12
C ALA A 119 1.49 -11.38 2.59
N VAL A 120 0.99 -10.33 1.93
CA VAL A 120 1.05 -10.13 0.48
C VAL A 120 1.78 -8.83 0.22
N LEU A 121 2.85 -8.86 -0.57
CA LEU A 121 3.66 -7.69 -0.90
C LEU A 121 3.32 -7.20 -2.31
N ALA A 122 2.79 -5.99 -2.40
CA ALA A 122 2.54 -5.25 -3.64
C ALA A 122 3.61 -4.16 -3.77
N GLY A 123 4.81 -4.56 -4.19
CA GLY A 123 5.98 -3.69 -4.20
C GLY A 123 6.04 -2.73 -5.39
N PHE A 124 7.09 -1.92 -5.38
CA PHE A 124 7.38 -0.93 -6.43
C PHE A 124 7.47 -1.56 -7.84
N GLU A 125 8.05 -2.76 -7.94
CA GLU A 125 8.23 -3.46 -9.21
C GLU A 125 6.91 -3.75 -9.93
N LEU A 126 5.86 -4.08 -9.17
CA LEU A 126 4.52 -4.30 -9.73
C LEU A 126 3.93 -3.00 -10.25
N THR A 127 3.89 -1.99 -9.38
CA THR A 127 3.12 -0.79 -9.63
C THR A 127 3.79 0.15 -10.63
N SER A 128 5.12 0.08 -10.76
CA SER A 128 5.87 0.79 -11.82
C SER A 128 5.57 0.27 -13.24
N GLN A 129 4.92 -0.90 -13.38
CA GLN A 129 4.48 -1.41 -14.68
C GLN A 129 3.23 -0.68 -15.23
N VAL A 130 2.59 0.15 -14.41
CA VAL A 130 1.35 0.84 -14.75
C VAL A 130 1.50 2.32 -14.51
N THR A 131 1.07 3.11 -15.48
CA THR A 131 1.00 4.57 -15.39
C THR A 131 -0.43 5.03 -15.61
N VAL A 132 -0.92 5.91 -14.75
CA VAL A 132 -2.22 6.58 -14.88
C VAL A 132 -1.99 8.02 -15.29
N THR A 133 -2.45 8.39 -16.48
CA THR A 133 -2.29 9.72 -17.05
C THR A 133 -3.49 10.63 -16.74
N ALA A 134 -3.32 11.92 -16.94
CA ALA A 134 -4.43 12.86 -16.86
C ALA A 134 -5.60 12.50 -17.82
N ARG A 135 -5.27 11.90 -18.97
CA ARG A 135 -6.28 11.45 -19.95
C ARG A 135 -7.07 10.26 -19.40
N ASP A 136 -6.42 9.33 -18.73
CA ASP A 136 -7.09 8.15 -18.15
C ASP A 136 -8.05 8.57 -17.03
N LEU A 137 -7.72 9.64 -16.29
CA LEU A 137 -8.56 10.17 -15.21
C LEU A 137 -9.72 11.05 -15.70
N TYR A 138 -9.69 11.54 -16.94
CA TYR A 138 -10.70 12.46 -17.44
C TYR A 138 -12.15 11.95 -17.31
N PRO A 139 -12.46 10.65 -17.51
CA PRO A 139 -13.81 10.10 -17.30
C PRO A 139 -14.38 10.34 -15.91
N LEU A 140 -13.55 10.55 -14.88
CA LEU A 140 -13.99 10.87 -13.52
C LEU A 140 -14.80 12.16 -13.46
N THR A 141 -14.52 13.13 -14.34
CA THR A 141 -15.26 14.41 -14.42
C THR A 141 -16.74 14.22 -14.74
N GLN A 142 -17.10 13.06 -15.30
CA GLN A 142 -18.47 12.71 -15.69
C GLN A 142 -19.19 11.87 -14.62
N GLN A 143 -18.54 11.57 -13.48
CA GLN A 143 -19.06 10.70 -12.43
C GLN A 143 -19.58 11.46 -11.21
N GLY A 144 -20.12 12.68 -11.43
CA GLY A 144 -20.69 13.49 -10.36
C GLY A 144 -19.64 14.12 -9.44
N GLY A 145 -20.09 14.57 -8.26
CA GLY A 145 -19.26 15.32 -7.32
C GLY A 145 -18.05 14.55 -6.79
N VAL A 146 -18.21 13.25 -6.52
CA VAL A 146 -17.11 12.38 -6.04
C VAL A 146 -16.04 12.21 -7.12
N GLY A 147 -16.46 11.91 -8.36
CA GLY A 147 -15.54 11.77 -9.48
C GLY A 147 -14.78 13.05 -9.77
N LEU A 148 -15.47 14.18 -9.78
CA LEU A 148 -14.84 15.49 -9.98
C LEU A 148 -13.84 15.82 -8.85
N HIS A 149 -14.18 15.55 -7.61
CA HIS A 149 -13.28 15.73 -6.46
C HIS A 149 -12.01 14.88 -6.62
N CYS A 150 -12.16 13.58 -6.91
CA CYS A 150 -11.02 12.68 -7.13
C CYS A 150 -10.17 13.15 -8.31
N TYR A 151 -10.80 13.54 -9.44
CA TYR A 151 -10.08 14.08 -10.59
C TYR A 151 -9.21 15.28 -10.21
N GLN A 152 -9.76 16.26 -9.50
CA GLN A 152 -9.03 17.47 -9.09
C GLN A 152 -7.83 17.11 -8.20
N ARG A 153 -8.02 16.25 -7.19
CA ARG A 153 -6.92 15.80 -6.31
C ARG A 153 -5.84 15.03 -7.06
N CYS A 154 -6.22 14.18 -8.00
CA CYS A 154 -5.25 13.48 -8.85
C CYS A 154 -4.50 14.45 -9.78
N GLN A 155 -5.16 15.50 -10.31
CA GLN A 155 -4.47 16.50 -11.13
C GLN A 155 -3.41 17.26 -10.32
N ASP A 156 -3.71 17.66 -9.08
CA ASP A 156 -2.73 18.30 -8.19
C ASP A 156 -1.51 17.39 -7.98
N TRP A 157 -1.75 16.08 -7.78
CA TRP A 157 -0.68 15.09 -7.61
C TRP A 157 0.10 14.85 -8.91
N ILE A 158 -0.58 14.73 -10.06
CA ILE A 158 0.08 14.59 -11.37
C ILE A 158 0.98 15.79 -11.65
N ASN A 159 0.52 17.02 -11.42
CA ASN A 159 1.29 18.21 -11.64
C ASN A 159 2.57 18.21 -10.76
N PHE A 160 2.41 17.94 -9.47
CA PHE A 160 3.54 17.81 -8.53
C PHE A 160 4.52 16.72 -8.97
N TRP A 161 4.01 15.57 -9.43
CA TRP A 161 4.83 14.43 -9.87
C TRP A 161 5.63 14.76 -11.12
N LEU A 162 4.98 15.30 -12.16
CA LEU A 162 5.63 15.64 -13.43
C LEU A 162 6.59 16.83 -13.32
N GLU A 163 6.35 17.75 -12.38
CA GLU A 163 7.33 18.78 -12.05
C GLU A 163 8.63 18.19 -11.50
N ARG A 164 8.53 17.15 -10.69
CA ARG A 164 9.65 16.46 -10.06
C ARG A 164 10.30 15.40 -10.96
N PHE A 165 9.49 14.72 -11.76
CA PHE A 165 9.87 13.63 -12.66
C PHE A 165 9.34 13.89 -14.08
N PRO A 166 9.94 14.86 -14.81
CA PRO A 166 9.43 15.32 -16.10
C PRO A 166 9.47 14.27 -17.22
N GLU A 167 10.19 13.19 -17.02
CA GLU A 167 10.29 12.09 -17.98
C GLU A 167 9.11 11.10 -17.87
N ASP A 168 8.38 11.12 -16.74
CA ASP A 168 7.14 10.37 -16.59
C ASP A 168 6.01 11.06 -17.36
N ASN A 169 5.02 10.26 -17.76
CA ASN A 169 3.83 10.77 -18.46
C ASN A 169 2.55 10.71 -17.62
N GLY A 170 2.67 10.33 -16.33
CA GLY A 170 1.58 10.20 -15.39
C GLY A 170 2.08 9.77 -14.01
N ILE A 171 1.20 9.19 -13.22
CA ILE A 171 1.50 8.69 -11.87
C ILE A 171 1.37 7.17 -11.79
N HIS A 172 2.05 6.57 -10.83
CA HIS A 172 1.93 5.16 -10.53
C HIS A 172 0.94 4.96 -9.37
N PRO A 173 -0.13 4.16 -9.53
CA PRO A 173 -1.17 3.99 -8.51
C PRO A 173 -0.76 2.94 -7.46
N TRP A 174 0.36 3.17 -6.74
CA TRP A 174 0.95 2.20 -5.81
C TRP A 174 -0.05 1.61 -4.82
N ASP A 175 -0.72 2.46 -4.07
CA ASP A 175 -1.59 2.03 -2.98
C ASP A 175 -2.87 1.33 -3.46
N SER A 176 -3.32 1.71 -4.66
CA SER A 176 -4.50 1.09 -5.28
C SER A 176 -4.31 -0.39 -5.56
N ALA A 177 -3.06 -0.85 -5.78
CA ALA A 177 -2.75 -2.25 -6.03
C ALA A 177 -3.09 -3.15 -4.83
N ALA A 178 -2.93 -2.65 -3.59
CA ALA A 178 -3.31 -3.41 -2.39
C ALA A 178 -4.81 -3.69 -2.33
N ILE A 179 -5.63 -2.70 -2.69
CA ILE A 179 -7.09 -2.84 -2.70
C ILE A 179 -7.53 -3.69 -3.89
N ALA A 180 -6.90 -3.50 -5.05
CA ALA A 180 -7.20 -4.29 -6.25
C ALA A 180 -6.89 -5.78 -6.04
N TRP A 181 -5.79 -6.13 -5.38
CA TRP A 181 -5.50 -7.51 -5.01
C TRP A 181 -6.60 -8.14 -4.14
N LEU A 182 -7.14 -7.39 -3.17
CA LEU A 182 -8.20 -7.90 -2.30
C LEU A 182 -9.52 -8.14 -3.03
N SER A 183 -9.80 -7.39 -4.09
CA SER A 183 -11.04 -7.49 -4.86
C SER A 183 -10.91 -8.32 -6.14
N HIS A 184 -9.74 -8.32 -6.76
CA HIS A 184 -9.46 -8.92 -8.07
C HIS A 184 -8.09 -9.58 -8.10
N PRO A 185 -7.84 -10.62 -7.29
CA PRO A 185 -6.53 -11.28 -7.28
C PRO A 185 -6.15 -11.90 -8.64
N GLU A 186 -7.13 -12.20 -9.47
CA GLU A 186 -6.94 -12.76 -10.82
C GLU A 186 -6.23 -11.80 -11.80
N TRP A 187 -6.15 -10.52 -11.48
CA TRP A 187 -5.42 -9.56 -12.32
C TRP A 187 -3.91 -9.60 -12.14
N PHE A 188 -3.43 -10.32 -11.13
CA PHE A 188 -2.03 -10.29 -10.73
C PHE A 188 -1.33 -11.63 -10.92
N ILE A 189 -0.04 -11.58 -11.19
CA ILE A 189 0.86 -12.71 -11.11
C ILE A 189 1.48 -12.68 -9.71
N ALA A 190 1.29 -13.77 -8.96
CA ALA A 190 1.73 -13.89 -7.59
C ALA A 190 2.62 -15.12 -7.39
N GLU A 191 3.69 -14.96 -6.63
CA GLU A 191 4.63 -16.02 -6.29
C GLU A 191 4.78 -16.15 -4.77
N GLN A 192 5.02 -17.38 -4.30
CA GLN A 192 5.47 -17.57 -2.92
C GLN A 192 6.97 -17.39 -2.87
N ARG A 193 7.44 -16.46 -2.03
CA ARG A 193 8.85 -16.14 -1.89
C ARG A 193 9.24 -16.08 -0.42
N GLY A 194 10.46 -16.53 -0.12
CA GLY A 194 11.09 -16.19 1.15
C GLY A 194 11.46 -14.71 1.18
N TRP A 195 11.68 -14.19 2.36
CA TRP A 195 12.10 -12.82 2.56
C TRP A 195 13.29 -12.72 3.51
N ARG A 196 14.06 -11.66 3.37
CA ARG A 196 15.15 -11.32 4.28
C ARG A 196 15.34 -9.81 4.36
N LEU A 197 16.04 -9.38 5.40
CA LEU A 197 16.53 -8.01 5.52
C LEU A 197 17.97 -7.96 5.04
N ARG A 198 18.24 -7.19 3.98
CA ARG A 198 19.59 -6.89 3.53
C ARG A 198 20.01 -5.54 4.11
N GLN A 199 21.09 -5.53 4.88
CA GLN A 199 21.66 -4.29 5.38
C GLN A 199 22.34 -3.56 4.24
N GLU A 200 21.83 -2.37 3.91
CA GLU A 200 22.42 -1.46 2.94
C GLU A 200 22.32 -0.04 3.51
N GLY A 201 23.48 0.54 3.89
CA GLY A 201 23.49 1.79 4.62
C GLY A 201 22.95 1.67 6.05
N GLU A 202 22.24 2.71 6.50
CA GLU A 202 21.71 2.78 7.88
C GLU A 202 20.40 2.02 8.06
N VAL A 203 19.60 1.87 7.00
CA VAL A 203 18.29 1.22 7.05
C VAL A 203 18.31 -0.06 6.20
N PRO A 204 17.83 -1.19 6.73
CA PRO A 204 17.77 -2.43 5.96
C PRO A 204 16.73 -2.34 4.86
N GLN A 205 16.94 -3.11 3.79
CA GLN A 205 15.99 -3.30 2.69
C GLN A 205 15.27 -4.64 2.82
N LEU A 206 13.97 -4.68 2.49
CA LEU A 206 13.19 -5.90 2.43
C LEU A 206 13.35 -6.54 1.05
N GLU A 207 14.11 -7.62 0.98
CA GLU A 207 14.28 -8.41 -0.23
C GLU A 207 13.47 -9.70 -0.20
N THR A 208 12.99 -10.12 -1.37
CA THR A 208 12.28 -11.39 -1.57
C THR A 208 12.90 -12.18 -2.72
N ASP A 209 12.93 -13.49 -2.58
CA ASP A 209 13.33 -14.42 -3.64
C ASP A 209 12.70 -15.79 -3.40
N SER A 210 12.45 -16.55 -4.49
CA SER A 210 11.93 -17.91 -4.41
C SER A 210 12.92 -18.91 -3.80
N HIS A 211 14.22 -18.58 -3.76
CA HIS A 211 15.28 -19.42 -3.17
C HIS A 211 15.59 -19.09 -1.71
N PHE A 212 14.95 -18.08 -1.13
CA PHE A 212 15.15 -17.79 0.28
C PHE A 212 14.37 -18.77 1.14
N ASP A 213 15.07 -19.42 2.04
CA ASP A 213 14.48 -20.29 3.08
C ASP A 213 13.74 -19.47 4.14
N GLY A 214 12.86 -20.13 4.88
CA GLY A 214 12.16 -19.56 6.03
C GLY A 214 10.69 -19.20 5.73
N LYS A 215 10.21 -18.18 6.43
CA LYS A 215 8.81 -17.73 6.28
C LYS A 215 8.55 -17.16 4.90
N GLN A 216 7.41 -17.57 4.37
CA GLN A 216 7.01 -17.17 3.02
C GLN A 216 6.03 -16.01 3.02
N VAL A 217 6.12 -15.20 1.99
CA VAL A 217 5.16 -14.15 1.64
C VAL A 217 4.64 -14.37 0.23
N THR A 218 3.44 -13.89 -0.06
CA THR A 218 2.97 -13.79 -1.44
C THR A 218 3.55 -12.51 -2.03
N PHE A 219 4.35 -12.59 -3.08
CA PHE A 219 4.94 -11.43 -3.76
C PHE A 219 4.27 -11.24 -5.12
N LEU A 220 3.76 -10.04 -5.38
CA LEU A 220 3.10 -9.70 -6.65
C LEU A 220 4.16 -9.22 -7.64
N THR A 221 4.39 -10.03 -8.69
CA THR A 221 5.46 -9.81 -9.67
C THR A 221 5.02 -9.03 -10.90
N GLY A 222 3.72 -9.02 -11.19
CA GLY A 222 3.21 -8.38 -12.39
C GLY A 222 1.70 -8.55 -12.55
N PHE A 223 1.21 -8.21 -13.71
CA PHE A 223 -0.19 -8.33 -14.09
C PHE A 223 -0.41 -9.51 -15.05
N ALA A 224 -1.52 -10.24 -14.85
CA ALA A 224 -1.92 -11.38 -15.67
C ALA A 224 -2.86 -10.94 -16.80
N GLY A 225 -2.64 -11.42 -18.03
CA GLY A 225 -3.53 -11.16 -19.15
C GLY A 225 -3.82 -9.68 -19.39
N SER A 226 -5.09 -9.27 -19.28
CA SER A 226 -5.54 -7.87 -19.35
C SER A 226 -5.46 -7.12 -18.01
N GLY A 227 -4.95 -7.75 -16.95
CA GLY A 227 -5.01 -7.25 -15.57
C GLY A 227 -4.51 -5.82 -15.39
N ALA A 228 -3.44 -5.40 -16.08
CA ALA A 228 -2.95 -4.03 -16.03
C ALA A 228 -3.99 -3.02 -16.56
N THR A 229 -4.62 -3.34 -17.70
CA THR A 229 -5.67 -2.50 -18.30
C THR A 229 -6.91 -2.48 -17.43
N ASP A 230 -7.34 -3.63 -16.94
CA ASP A 230 -8.52 -3.77 -16.08
C ASP A 230 -8.31 -3.02 -14.75
N PHE A 231 -7.11 -3.07 -14.19
CA PHE A 231 -6.73 -2.32 -12.99
C PHE A 231 -6.86 -0.80 -13.20
N VAL A 232 -6.28 -0.25 -14.29
CA VAL A 232 -6.41 1.19 -14.59
C VAL A 232 -7.86 1.57 -14.84
N GLN A 233 -8.60 0.78 -15.60
CA GLN A 233 -10.02 1.02 -15.86
C GLN A 233 -10.85 0.98 -14.58
N ASN A 234 -10.54 0.07 -13.65
CA ASN A 234 -11.24 -0.03 -12.38
C ASN A 234 -11.06 1.23 -11.52
N ILE A 235 -9.84 1.79 -11.47
CA ILE A 235 -9.56 3.03 -10.73
C ILE A 235 -10.46 4.18 -11.21
N VAL A 236 -10.71 4.26 -12.52
CA VAL A 236 -11.47 5.38 -13.11
C VAL A 236 -12.97 5.11 -13.27
N SER A 237 -13.43 3.86 -13.21
CA SER A 237 -14.85 3.52 -13.46
C SER A 237 -15.68 3.31 -12.20
N ASN A 238 -15.06 3.04 -11.05
CA ASN A 238 -15.78 2.61 -9.84
C ASN A 238 -15.84 3.67 -8.73
N ILE A 239 -15.58 4.92 -9.03
CA ILE A 239 -15.75 6.05 -8.10
C ILE A 239 -17.23 6.50 -8.14
N ARG A 240 -18.13 5.69 -7.60
CA ARG A 240 -19.55 6.04 -7.49
C ARG A 240 -19.95 6.25 -6.03
#